data_14b9ed31199481842c0fc241c4c83c10
#
_entry.id   14b9ed31199481842c0fc241c4c83c10
#
_cell.length_a   1.000
_cell.length_b   1.000
_cell.length_c   1.000
_cell.angle_alpha   90.00
_cell.angle_beta   90.00
_cell.angle_gamma   90.00
#
_symmetry.space_group_name_H-M   'P 1'
#
loop_
_entity.id
_entity.type
_entity.pdbx_description
1 polymer ?
#
loop_
_entity_poly.entity_id
_entity_poly.type
_entity_poly.pdbx_seq_one_letter_code
_entity_poly.pdbx_strand_id
1 'polypeptide(L)'
;MVLGGFFNSFPYTTFSQNVGLMQISGVKTRKVIYIAGGMLIFLGFIPKISSLTTIIPEAVLGGAMIAMFGMIISQGIKMLSTIISDSDSPDNAMIIACSIGIGLGVTVVPDLFISLPESVRILTSNGIVAGSFTAIILNILFN
;
A
#
# COMPACT_ATOMS: atom_id res chain seq x y z
N MET A 1 -16.71 -3.37 5.92
CA MET A 1 -16.58 -2.92 7.31
C MET A 1 -17.80 -3.27 8.16
N VAL A 2 -19.04 -2.95 7.75
CA VAL A 2 -20.27 -3.20 8.55
C VAL A 2 -20.42 -4.68 8.96
N LEU A 3 -20.26 -5.62 8.04
CA LEU A 3 -20.36 -7.05 8.34
C LEU A 3 -19.24 -7.51 9.32
N GLY A 4 -18.03 -6.98 9.21
CA GLY A 4 -16.95 -7.29 10.15
C GLY A 4 -17.29 -6.86 11.59
N GLY A 5 -17.96 -5.72 11.75
CA GLY A 5 -18.43 -5.28 13.06
C GLY A 5 -19.48 -6.21 13.69
N PHE A 6 -20.41 -6.76 12.90
CA PHE A 6 -21.40 -7.73 13.39
C PHE A 6 -20.77 -9.05 13.85
N PHE A 7 -19.68 -9.47 13.20
CA PHE A 7 -18.97 -10.71 13.55
C PHE A 7 -17.81 -10.49 14.53
N ASN A 8 -17.70 -9.31 15.15
CA ASN A 8 -16.63 -8.95 16.09
C ASN A 8 -15.22 -9.21 15.49
N SER A 9 -15.08 -8.96 14.20
CA SER A 9 -13.87 -9.19 13.41
C SER A 9 -13.19 -7.84 13.14
N PHE A 10 -11.86 -7.85 13.00
CA PHE A 10 -11.12 -6.66 12.61
C PHE A 10 -11.61 -6.09 11.27
N PRO A 11 -11.65 -4.76 11.11
CA PRO A 11 -12.07 -4.15 9.85
C PRO A 11 -11.07 -4.52 8.75
N TYR A 12 -11.56 -5.18 7.70
CA TYR A 12 -10.76 -5.50 6.52
C TYR A 12 -10.66 -4.27 5.62
N THR A 13 -9.45 -3.99 5.16
CA THR A 13 -9.18 -2.98 4.15
C THR A 13 -9.03 -3.61 2.77
N THR A 14 -9.12 -2.79 1.73
CA THR A 14 -8.85 -3.22 0.36
C THR A 14 -7.35 -3.37 0.15
N PHE A 15 -6.95 -4.53 -0.39
CA PHE A 15 -5.56 -4.80 -0.74
C PHE A 15 -5.27 -4.30 -2.15
N SER A 16 -4.50 -3.22 -2.27
CA SER A 16 -4.06 -2.66 -3.56
C SER A 16 -3.21 -3.65 -4.37
N GLN A 17 -2.56 -4.59 -3.69
CA GLN A 17 -1.78 -5.67 -4.31
C GLN A 17 -2.60 -6.52 -5.28
N ASN A 18 -3.90 -6.70 -5.01
CA ASN A 18 -4.78 -7.46 -5.90
C ASN A 18 -4.94 -6.82 -7.27
N VAL A 19 -4.86 -5.49 -7.35
CA VAL A 19 -4.90 -4.76 -8.63
C VAL A 19 -3.67 -5.08 -9.47
N GLY A 20 -2.48 -5.12 -8.83
CA GLY A 20 -1.23 -5.50 -9.48
C GLY A 20 -1.27 -6.95 -9.98
N LEU A 21 -1.78 -7.86 -9.16
CA LEU A 21 -1.91 -9.28 -9.51
C LEU A 21 -2.87 -9.48 -10.70
N MET A 22 -3.98 -8.74 -10.74
CA MET A 22 -4.92 -8.75 -11.87
C MET A 22 -4.27 -8.27 -13.17
N GLN A 23 -3.41 -7.27 -13.11
CA GLN A 23 -2.72 -6.76 -14.30
C GLN A 23 -1.70 -7.77 -14.83
N ILE A 24 -0.96 -8.46 -13.96
CA ILE A 24 0.05 -9.46 -14.34
C ILE A 24 -0.63 -10.73 -14.86
N SER A 25 -1.68 -11.20 -14.19
CA SER A 25 -2.41 -12.41 -14.59
C SER A 25 -3.27 -12.22 -15.83
N GLY A 26 -3.56 -10.97 -16.21
CA GLY A 26 -4.45 -10.64 -17.34
C GLY A 26 -5.93 -11.01 -17.10
N VAL A 27 -6.24 -11.60 -15.96
CA VAL A 27 -7.60 -12.09 -15.65
C VAL A 27 -8.44 -10.95 -15.06
N LYS A 28 -9.26 -10.32 -15.89
CA LYS A 28 -10.16 -9.21 -15.51
C LYS A 28 -11.58 -9.64 -15.18
N THR A 29 -11.83 -10.95 -15.04
CA THR A 29 -13.19 -11.50 -14.91
C THR A 29 -13.64 -11.49 -13.45
N ARG A 30 -14.79 -10.89 -13.16
CA ARG A 30 -15.39 -10.86 -11.81
C ARG A 30 -15.65 -12.26 -11.23
N LYS A 31 -15.86 -13.25 -12.09
CA LYS A 31 -16.09 -14.66 -11.67
C LYS A 31 -14.97 -15.21 -10.78
N VAL A 32 -13.72 -14.84 -11.03
CA VAL A 32 -12.57 -15.28 -10.23
C VAL A 32 -12.67 -14.77 -8.79
N ILE A 33 -13.13 -13.53 -8.60
CA ILE A 33 -13.31 -12.94 -7.28
C ILE A 33 -14.42 -13.65 -6.50
N TYR A 34 -15.52 -14.00 -7.17
CA TYR A 34 -16.61 -14.75 -6.53
C TYR A 34 -16.16 -16.16 -6.12
N ILE A 35 -15.40 -16.85 -6.98
CA ILE A 35 -14.85 -18.17 -6.66
C ILE A 35 -13.86 -18.07 -5.50
N ALA A 36 -12.95 -17.11 -5.52
CA ALA A 36 -12.01 -16.89 -4.43
C ALA A 36 -12.72 -16.56 -3.11
N GLY A 37 -13.74 -15.70 -3.13
CA GLY A 37 -14.58 -15.44 -1.96
C GLY A 37 -15.30 -16.67 -1.44
N GLY A 38 -15.85 -17.49 -2.33
CA GLY A 38 -16.46 -18.78 -1.98
C GLY A 38 -15.49 -19.75 -1.34
N MET A 39 -14.27 -19.85 -1.88
CA MET A 39 -13.20 -20.67 -1.28
C MET A 39 -12.83 -20.19 0.12
N LEU A 40 -12.70 -18.87 0.32
CA LEU A 40 -12.38 -18.30 1.64
C LEU A 40 -13.48 -18.59 2.67
N ILE A 41 -14.75 -18.47 2.26
CA ILE A 41 -15.89 -18.84 3.12
C ILE A 41 -15.83 -20.33 3.49
N PHE A 42 -15.60 -21.20 2.50
CA PHE A 42 -15.48 -22.64 2.73
C PHE A 42 -14.32 -22.98 3.69
N LEU A 43 -13.16 -22.36 3.50
CA LEU A 43 -12.01 -22.50 4.40
C LEU A 43 -12.31 -22.00 5.82
N GLY A 44 -13.11 -20.95 5.97
CA GLY A 44 -13.53 -20.40 7.25
C GLY A 44 -14.42 -21.37 8.07
N PHE A 45 -15.19 -22.23 7.39
CA PHE A 45 -16.01 -23.26 8.07
C PHE A 45 -15.21 -24.46 8.59
N ILE A 46 -13.99 -24.67 8.10
CA ILE A 46 -13.15 -25.80 8.48
C ILE A 46 -11.91 -25.31 9.25
N PRO A 47 -11.99 -25.17 10.59
CA PRO A 47 -10.89 -24.61 11.39
C PRO A 47 -9.59 -25.43 11.28
N LYS A 48 -9.69 -26.73 11.02
CA LYS A 48 -8.53 -27.63 10.82
C LYS A 48 -7.69 -27.28 9.60
N ILE A 49 -8.29 -26.71 8.54
CA ILE A 49 -7.54 -26.28 7.36
C ILE A 49 -6.81 -24.95 7.68
N SER A 50 -7.39 -24.10 8.50
CA SER A 50 -6.75 -22.89 8.96
C SER A 50 -5.45 -23.16 9.73
N SER A 51 -5.38 -24.26 10.49
CA SER A 51 -4.16 -24.66 11.19
C SER A 51 -3.04 -25.16 10.26
N LEU A 52 -3.35 -25.54 9.01
CA LEU A 52 -2.32 -25.85 8.01
C LEU A 52 -1.48 -24.63 7.60
N THR A 53 -2.01 -23.43 7.75
CA THR A 53 -1.25 -22.21 7.47
C THR A 53 -0.09 -22.00 8.42
N THR A 54 -0.16 -22.56 9.64
CA THR A 54 0.92 -22.47 10.63
C THR A 54 2.09 -23.43 10.33
N ILE A 55 1.89 -24.38 9.43
CA ILE A 55 2.94 -25.34 8.99
C ILE A 55 3.86 -24.70 7.96
N ILE A 56 3.43 -23.58 7.32
CA ILE A 56 4.25 -22.90 6.30
C ILE A 56 5.46 -22.26 6.98
N PRO A 57 6.71 -22.65 6.61
CA PRO A 57 7.90 -22.04 7.18
C PRO A 57 7.96 -20.54 6.94
N GLU A 58 8.40 -19.77 7.93
CA GLU A 58 8.53 -18.31 7.85
C GLU A 58 9.41 -17.87 6.67
N ALA A 59 10.43 -18.67 6.32
CA ALA A 59 11.28 -18.41 5.17
C ALA A 59 10.53 -18.39 3.84
N VAL A 60 9.52 -19.28 3.68
CA VAL A 60 8.67 -19.32 2.47
C VAL A 60 7.76 -18.10 2.42
N LEU A 61 7.18 -17.73 3.57
CA LEU A 61 6.37 -16.52 3.68
C LEU A 61 7.20 -15.27 3.38
N GLY A 62 8.41 -15.18 3.92
CA GLY A 62 9.35 -14.08 3.66
C GLY A 62 9.68 -13.95 2.18
N GLY A 63 9.98 -15.06 1.49
CA GLY A 63 10.22 -15.07 0.05
C GLY A 63 9.01 -14.59 -0.77
N ALA A 64 7.82 -15.04 -0.43
CA ALA A 64 6.58 -14.59 -1.05
C ALA A 64 6.30 -13.10 -0.81
N MET A 65 6.58 -12.61 0.41
CA MET A 65 6.45 -11.19 0.74
C MET A 65 7.37 -10.31 -0.10
N ILE A 66 8.62 -10.70 -0.32
CA ILE A 66 9.56 -9.95 -1.16
C ILE A 66 9.00 -9.77 -2.58
N ALA A 67 8.48 -10.85 -3.17
CA ALA A 67 7.85 -10.80 -4.49
C ALA A 67 6.62 -9.87 -4.50
N MET A 68 5.76 -9.95 -3.47
CA MET A 68 4.58 -9.10 -3.37
C MET A 68 4.96 -7.62 -3.21
N PHE A 69 5.93 -7.28 -2.38
CA PHE A 69 6.42 -5.91 -2.24
C PHE A 69 7.03 -5.39 -3.53
N GLY A 70 7.79 -6.23 -4.26
CA GLY A 70 8.31 -5.88 -5.59
C GLY A 70 7.19 -5.51 -6.57
N MET A 71 6.06 -6.25 -6.55
CA MET A 71 4.89 -5.91 -7.37
C MET A 71 4.26 -4.58 -6.99
N ILE A 72 4.16 -4.28 -5.68
CA ILE A 72 3.59 -2.99 -5.20
C ILE A 72 4.47 -1.83 -5.66
N ILE A 73 5.79 -1.95 -5.50
CA ILE A 73 6.76 -0.94 -5.95
C ILE A 73 6.65 -0.72 -7.46
N SER A 74 6.58 -1.80 -8.24
CA SER A 74 6.41 -1.73 -9.69
C SER A 74 5.13 -0.99 -10.09
N GLN A 75 4.02 -1.23 -9.40
CA GLN A 75 2.77 -0.50 -9.63
C GLN A 75 2.87 0.99 -9.26
N GLY A 76 3.54 1.29 -8.15
CA GLY A 76 3.82 2.67 -7.74
C GLY A 76 4.61 3.43 -8.82
N ILE A 77 5.70 2.84 -9.29
CA ILE A 77 6.52 3.42 -10.36
C ILE A 77 5.71 3.63 -11.64
N LYS A 78 4.91 2.64 -12.04
CA LYS A 78 4.06 2.74 -13.23
C LYS A 78 3.04 3.86 -13.11
N MET A 79 2.44 4.04 -11.93
CA MET A 79 1.48 5.11 -11.67
C MET A 79 2.14 6.49 -11.73
N LEU A 80 3.35 6.62 -11.16
CA LEU A 80 4.13 7.85 -11.23
C LEU A 80 4.59 8.17 -12.65
N SER A 81 5.00 7.16 -13.44
CA SER A 81 5.43 7.35 -14.81
C SER A 81 4.31 7.88 -15.71
N THR A 82 3.05 7.49 -15.50
CA THR A 82 1.93 8.04 -16.27
C THR A 82 1.73 9.53 -15.98
N ILE A 83 1.86 9.95 -14.73
CA ILE A 83 1.73 11.36 -14.34
C ILE A 83 2.84 12.21 -14.97
N ILE A 84 4.07 11.69 -14.95
CA ILE A 84 5.24 12.40 -15.53
C ILE A 84 5.12 12.49 -17.06
N SER A 85 4.62 11.44 -17.73
CA SER A 85 4.52 11.41 -19.20
C SER A 85 3.33 12.18 -19.76
N ASP A 86 2.25 12.30 -18.98
CA ASP A 86 0.98 12.89 -19.45
C ASP A 86 0.89 14.40 -19.18
N SER A 87 1.84 14.92 -18.38
CA SER A 87 1.84 16.34 -17.98
C SER A 87 2.91 17.09 -18.75
N ASP A 88 2.50 18.14 -19.47
CA ASP A 88 3.40 19.15 -20.08
C ASP A 88 4.16 19.99 -19.03
N SER A 89 3.90 19.75 -17.74
CA SER A 89 4.51 20.50 -16.62
C SER A 89 5.73 19.77 -16.08
N PRO A 90 6.95 20.30 -16.24
CA PRO A 90 8.17 19.73 -15.68
C PRO A 90 8.16 19.69 -14.14
N ASP A 91 7.27 20.47 -13.51
CA ASP A 91 7.16 20.63 -12.06
C ASP A 91 6.65 19.37 -11.37
N ASN A 92 5.85 18.54 -12.05
CA ASN A 92 5.33 17.30 -11.47
C ASN A 92 6.43 16.31 -11.10
N ALA A 93 7.48 16.21 -11.88
CA ALA A 93 8.62 15.35 -11.56
C ALA A 93 9.34 15.82 -10.29
N MET A 94 9.46 17.13 -10.11
CA MET A 94 10.07 17.75 -8.93
C MET A 94 9.21 17.53 -7.69
N ILE A 95 7.89 17.70 -7.80
CA ILE A 95 6.94 17.44 -6.71
C ILE A 95 7.04 16.00 -6.24
N ILE A 96 7.06 15.04 -7.18
CA ILE A 96 7.20 13.62 -6.86
C ILE A 96 8.53 13.32 -6.16
N ALA A 97 9.64 13.84 -6.70
CA ALA A 97 10.96 13.62 -6.14
C ALA A 97 11.09 14.17 -4.71
N CYS A 98 10.64 15.40 -4.48
CA CYS A 98 10.64 16.01 -3.16
C CYS A 98 9.76 15.26 -2.15
N SER A 99 8.58 14.85 -2.57
CA SER A 99 7.63 14.14 -1.70
C SER A 99 8.15 12.76 -1.29
N ILE A 100 8.73 12.02 -2.22
CA ILE A 100 9.37 10.73 -1.94
C ILE A 100 10.60 10.94 -1.07
N GLY A 101 11.41 11.94 -1.37
CA GLY A 101 12.63 12.27 -0.61
C GLY A 101 12.32 12.56 0.86
N ILE A 102 11.32 13.40 1.14
CA ILE A 102 10.89 13.72 2.51
C ILE A 102 10.29 12.47 3.18
N GLY A 103 9.42 11.74 2.50
CA GLY A 103 8.81 10.53 3.04
C GLY A 103 9.84 9.46 3.42
N LEU A 104 10.82 9.22 2.56
CA LEU A 104 11.94 8.30 2.86
C LEU A 104 12.85 8.86 3.94
N GLY A 105 13.17 10.16 3.90
CA GLY A 105 14.01 10.82 4.90
C GLY A 105 13.49 10.62 6.31
N VAL A 106 12.19 10.84 6.52
CA VAL A 106 11.52 10.61 7.81
C VAL A 106 11.53 9.13 8.21
N THR A 107 11.38 8.23 7.26
CA THR A 107 11.37 6.78 7.55
C THR A 107 12.76 6.28 7.97
N VAL A 108 13.82 6.82 7.34
CA VAL A 108 15.22 6.43 7.62
C VAL A 108 15.76 7.11 8.88
N VAL A 109 15.37 8.37 9.10
CA VAL A 109 15.81 9.17 10.24
C VAL A 109 14.58 9.68 11.00
N PRO A 110 14.01 8.89 11.93
CA PRO A 110 12.79 9.28 12.66
C PRO A 110 12.95 10.53 13.50
N ASP A 111 14.18 10.88 13.85
CA ASP A 111 14.54 12.02 14.71
C ASP A 111 14.62 13.37 13.98
N LEU A 112 14.43 13.37 12.65
CA LEU A 112 14.52 14.59 11.83
C LEU A 112 13.64 15.76 12.35
N PHE A 113 12.51 15.44 12.94
CA PHE A 113 11.51 16.41 13.37
C PHE A 113 11.27 16.43 14.89
N ILE A 114 12.24 15.96 15.67
CA ILE A 114 12.13 15.89 17.15
C ILE A 114 11.96 17.28 17.80
N SER A 115 12.47 18.33 17.15
CA SER A 115 12.40 19.71 17.66
C SER A 115 11.05 20.39 17.41
N LEU A 116 10.13 19.73 16.68
CA LEU A 116 8.81 20.30 16.38
C LEU A 116 7.82 20.07 17.51
N PRO A 117 6.80 20.95 17.64
CA PRO A 117 5.69 20.75 18.58
C PRO A 117 5.01 19.40 18.37
N GLU A 118 4.52 18.82 19.46
CA GLU A 118 3.97 17.45 19.50
C GLU A 118 2.86 17.23 18.47
N SER A 119 2.01 18.21 18.23
CA SER A 119 0.93 18.16 17.24
C SER A 119 1.44 17.99 15.80
N VAL A 120 2.57 18.60 15.46
CA VAL A 120 3.18 18.51 14.12
C VAL A 120 4.02 17.23 14.03
N ARG A 121 4.65 16.82 15.12
CA ARG A 121 5.46 15.61 15.19
C ARG A 121 4.65 14.35 14.90
N ILE A 122 3.40 14.28 15.34
CA ILE A 122 2.50 13.15 15.04
C ILE A 122 2.27 13.02 13.53
N LEU A 123 2.11 14.12 12.81
CA LEU A 123 1.93 14.12 11.35
C LEU A 123 3.23 13.81 10.60
N THR A 124 4.36 14.27 11.10
CA THR A 124 5.66 14.11 10.46
C THR A 124 6.41 12.84 10.88
N SER A 125 5.99 12.15 11.93
CA SER A 125 6.61 10.89 12.37
C SER A 125 6.36 9.71 11.43
N ASN A 126 5.35 9.82 10.58
CA ASN A 126 5.03 8.79 9.59
C ASN A 126 5.45 9.27 8.19
N GLY A 127 6.42 8.57 7.58
CA GLY A 127 6.96 8.95 6.26
C GLY A 127 5.89 9.01 5.16
N ILE A 128 4.85 8.18 5.22
CA ILE A 128 3.74 8.21 4.26
C ILE A 128 2.95 9.51 4.41
N VAL A 129 2.65 9.92 5.65
CA VAL A 129 1.90 11.14 5.94
C VAL A 129 2.73 12.37 5.55
N ALA A 130 4.01 12.41 5.93
CA ALA A 130 4.92 13.50 5.60
C ALA A 130 5.08 13.67 4.09
N GLY A 131 5.31 12.57 3.35
CA GLY A 131 5.41 12.58 1.89
C GLY A 131 4.12 13.03 1.21
N SER A 132 2.97 12.53 1.65
CA SER A 132 1.66 12.92 1.09
C SER A 132 1.35 14.39 1.33
N PHE A 133 1.63 14.89 2.53
CA PHE A 133 1.41 16.29 2.88
C PHE A 133 2.29 17.22 2.07
N THR A 134 3.56 16.84 1.89
CA THR A 134 4.51 17.58 1.02
C THR A 134 4.02 17.61 -0.42
N ALA A 135 3.53 16.47 -0.95
CA ALA A 135 2.98 16.41 -2.31
C ALA A 135 1.80 17.36 -2.49
N ILE A 136 0.88 17.40 -1.53
CA ILE A 136 -0.29 18.29 -1.58
C ILE A 136 0.14 19.77 -1.56
N ILE A 137 1.04 20.14 -0.65
CA ILE A 137 1.51 21.53 -0.54
C ILE A 137 2.22 21.95 -1.82
N LEU A 138 3.15 21.15 -2.32
CA LEU A 138 3.90 21.48 -3.53
C LEU A 138 2.98 21.54 -4.75
N ASN A 139 2.00 20.66 -4.84
CA ASN A 139 1.03 20.68 -5.94
C ASN A 139 0.15 21.94 -5.93
N ILE A 140 -0.20 22.46 -4.75
CA ILE A 140 -0.95 23.74 -4.64
C ILE A 140 -0.08 24.94 -4.99
N LEU A 141 1.24 24.85 -4.71
CA LEU A 141 2.16 25.95 -4.96
C LEU A 141 2.60 26.07 -6.44
N PHE A 142 2.70 24.94 -7.13
CA PHE A 142 3.23 24.86 -8.49
C PHE A 142 2.16 24.64 -9.57
N ASN A 143 0.97 24.19 -9.21
CA ASN A 143 -0.20 24.05 -10.07
C ASN A 143 -1.38 24.88 -9.56
#